data_fd4935206750426645d9ac7f40a192c2
#
_entry.id   fd4935206750426645d9ac7f40a192c2
#
_cell.length_a   1.000
_cell.length_b   1.000
_cell.length_c   1.000
_cell.angle_alpha   90.00
_cell.angle_beta   90.00
_cell.angle_gamma   90.00
#
_symmetry.space_group_name_H-M   'P 1'
#
loop_
_entity.id
_entity.type
_entity.pdbx_description
1 polymer ?
#
loop_
_entity_poly.entity_id
_entity_poly.type
_entity_poly.pdbx_seq_one_letter_code
_entity_poly.pdbx_strand_id
1 'polypeptide(L)'
;MVTPMSVLAPFLAGLCLVALPVSTHSVQPEPDRGVWRTAAPAPTKRTEVAAATLNGKIYVVGGFEQPGLGNLLNLAITASVQEYDPSTDRWTTKASMPVGLHHVGIGVTGGRLYVIGGYTQSGLTVWHPVATVYAYDPATDSWAERATMPTARGALSVTVHEGKLYAIGGYDRNANSAAVEVYDPERNAWTSRAPLPTPRDHLASATAAGKVYAIGGRVNGDYRRNLSVMELYDPVTNRWARAADLPTARSGITAAEVGGRIYVFGGEGGGGTFRENEAYDPVRDTWQTMAPMPTGRHGLGSAVVQGRIHVLSGGPTPGGSFSDLNEVFTPPGERMTKEG
;
A
#
# COMPACT_ATOMS: atom_id res chain seq x y z
N MET A 1 33.37 64.94 -82.74
CA MET A 1 32.23 64.42 -82.00
C MET A 1 32.75 63.26 -81.15
N VAL A 2 32.92 63.52 -79.89
CA VAL A 2 33.56 62.54 -78.92
C VAL A 2 32.51 62.20 -77.91
N THR A 3 32.15 60.93 -77.82
CA THR A 3 31.24 60.37 -76.80
C THR A 3 32.03 59.95 -75.58
N PRO A 4 31.60 60.26 -74.32
CA PRO A 4 32.30 59.84 -73.11
C PRO A 4 31.89 58.40 -72.70
N MET A 5 32.89 57.65 -72.27
CA MET A 5 32.79 56.36 -71.66
C MET A 5 32.24 56.45 -70.26
N SER A 6 31.21 55.66 -69.93
CA SER A 6 30.68 55.52 -68.59
C SER A 6 31.46 54.44 -67.84
N VAL A 7 31.99 54.76 -66.69
CA VAL A 7 32.66 53.82 -65.77
C VAL A 7 31.61 53.20 -64.82
N LEU A 8 31.45 51.90 -64.84
CA LEU A 8 30.65 51.12 -63.86
C LEU A 8 31.51 50.83 -62.65
N ALA A 9 31.03 51.28 -61.48
CA ALA A 9 31.59 50.89 -60.19
C ALA A 9 30.94 49.61 -59.68
N PRO A 10 31.69 48.68 -59.04
CA PRO A 10 31.08 47.45 -58.50
C PRO A 10 30.46 47.71 -57.12
N PHE A 11 29.21 47.35 -56.96
CA PHE A 11 28.52 47.26 -55.69
C PHE A 11 29.00 46.02 -54.91
N LEU A 12 29.69 46.21 -53.79
CA LEU A 12 29.93 45.18 -52.79
C LEU A 12 28.66 45.03 -51.91
N ALA A 13 27.90 43.93 -52.07
CA ALA A 13 26.84 43.56 -51.16
C ALA A 13 27.46 42.91 -49.93
N GLY A 14 27.47 43.63 -48.83
CA GLY A 14 27.84 43.10 -47.52
C GLY A 14 26.76 42.18 -47.00
N LEU A 15 27.08 40.91 -46.85
CA LEU A 15 26.20 39.89 -46.21
C LEU A 15 26.30 40.08 -44.68
N CYS A 16 25.30 40.70 -44.06
CA CYS A 16 25.15 40.71 -42.60
C CYS A 16 24.61 39.33 -42.14
N LEU A 17 25.49 38.49 -41.59
CA LEU A 17 25.08 37.31 -40.88
C LEU A 17 24.46 37.73 -39.50
N VAL A 18 23.14 37.69 -39.43
CA VAL A 18 22.43 37.81 -38.17
C VAL A 18 22.54 36.47 -37.44
N ALA A 19 23.41 36.37 -36.45
CA ALA A 19 23.46 35.20 -35.55
C ALA A 19 22.19 35.19 -34.68
N LEU A 20 21.28 34.25 -34.96
CA LEU A 20 20.14 33.98 -34.06
C LEU A 20 20.66 33.35 -32.77
N PRO A 21 20.17 33.80 -31.60
CA PRO A 21 20.56 33.19 -30.34
C PRO A 21 20.06 31.73 -30.29
N VAL A 22 20.99 30.79 -30.19
CA VAL A 22 20.66 29.40 -29.88
C VAL A 22 20.17 29.37 -28.46
N SER A 23 18.85 29.26 -28.26
CA SER A 23 18.22 29.03 -26.96
C SER A 23 18.61 27.64 -26.47
N THR A 24 19.62 27.56 -25.61
CA THR A 24 19.94 26.33 -24.87
C THR A 24 18.82 26.12 -23.85
N HIS A 25 17.81 25.35 -24.20
CA HIS A 25 16.88 24.81 -23.21
C HIS A 25 17.70 23.87 -22.32
N SER A 26 17.97 24.30 -21.09
CA SER A 26 18.46 23.41 -20.07
C SER A 26 17.36 22.37 -19.80
N VAL A 27 17.55 21.16 -20.27
CA VAL A 27 16.69 20.01 -19.88
C VAL A 27 16.92 19.84 -18.40
N GLN A 28 15.93 20.26 -17.60
CA GLN A 28 15.93 19.96 -16.17
C GLN A 28 15.90 18.42 -16.04
N PRO A 29 16.78 17.84 -15.20
CA PRO A 29 16.74 16.41 -14.99
C PRO A 29 15.35 16.02 -14.49
N GLU A 30 14.76 14.98 -15.09
CA GLU A 30 13.51 14.39 -14.61
C GLU A 30 13.62 14.12 -13.11
N PRO A 31 12.58 14.44 -12.33
CA PRO A 31 12.60 14.19 -10.90
C PRO A 31 12.78 12.69 -10.64
N ASP A 32 13.67 12.35 -9.71
CA ASP A 32 13.82 10.96 -9.26
C ASP A 32 12.50 10.49 -8.64
N ARG A 33 11.89 9.49 -9.25
CA ARG A 33 10.61 8.91 -8.83
C ARG A 33 10.76 7.57 -8.13
N GLY A 34 12.00 7.15 -7.84
CA GLY A 34 12.30 5.81 -7.33
C GLY A 34 12.30 4.75 -8.42
N VAL A 35 12.70 3.55 -8.06
CA VAL A 35 12.87 2.44 -9.01
C VAL A 35 12.23 1.15 -8.50
N TRP A 36 11.77 0.32 -9.44
CA TRP A 36 11.20 -0.99 -9.17
C TRP A 36 12.17 -2.11 -9.57
N ARG A 37 12.15 -3.20 -8.82
CA ARG A 37 12.74 -4.49 -9.19
C ARG A 37 11.79 -5.62 -8.82
N THR A 38 11.98 -6.78 -9.43
CA THR A 38 11.26 -8.01 -9.05
C THR A 38 12.14 -8.83 -8.11
N ALA A 39 11.52 -9.45 -7.11
CA ALA A 39 12.13 -10.42 -6.21
C ALA A 39 11.43 -11.79 -6.37
N ALA A 40 11.93 -12.82 -5.69
CA ALA A 40 11.36 -14.17 -5.79
C ALA A 40 9.85 -14.16 -5.55
N PRO A 41 9.05 -14.74 -6.45
CA PRO A 41 7.60 -14.80 -6.30
C PRO A 41 7.18 -15.64 -5.09
N ALA A 42 6.02 -15.30 -4.50
CA ALA A 42 5.46 -16.08 -3.40
C ALA A 42 5.14 -17.52 -3.86
N PRO A 43 5.22 -18.51 -2.97
CA PRO A 43 4.93 -19.92 -3.32
C PRO A 43 3.51 -20.17 -3.80
N THR A 44 2.55 -19.30 -3.43
CA THR A 44 1.14 -19.40 -3.83
C THR A 44 0.61 -18.07 -4.35
N LYS A 45 -0.26 -18.14 -5.36
CA LYS A 45 -0.97 -16.97 -5.88
C LYS A 45 -2.13 -16.62 -4.98
N ARG A 46 -2.11 -15.41 -4.42
CA ARG A 46 -3.12 -14.96 -3.46
C ARG A 46 -3.57 -13.52 -3.74
N THR A 47 -4.75 -13.19 -3.22
CA THR A 47 -5.28 -11.83 -3.14
C THR A 47 -5.92 -11.60 -1.77
N GLU A 48 -6.21 -10.34 -1.43
CA GLU A 48 -6.78 -9.92 -0.14
C GLU A 48 -5.94 -10.41 1.05
N VAL A 49 -4.63 -10.36 0.85
CA VAL A 49 -3.61 -10.71 1.84
C VAL A 49 -3.27 -9.52 2.74
N ALA A 50 -2.65 -9.81 3.89
CA ALA A 50 -1.96 -8.80 4.65
C ALA A 50 -0.46 -9.14 4.75
N ALA A 51 0.40 -8.13 4.82
CA ALA A 51 1.84 -8.32 4.95
C ALA A 51 2.45 -7.36 5.97
N ALA A 52 3.46 -7.84 6.69
CA ALA A 52 4.20 -7.01 7.66
C ALA A 52 5.63 -7.52 7.81
N THR A 53 6.52 -6.63 8.26
CA THR A 53 7.91 -6.95 8.56
C THR A 53 8.08 -7.29 10.03
N LEU A 54 8.69 -8.44 10.30
CA LEU A 54 9.05 -8.88 11.64
C LEU A 54 10.49 -9.42 11.62
N ASN A 55 11.37 -8.87 12.44
CA ASN A 55 12.78 -9.27 12.54
C ASN A 55 13.53 -9.28 11.19
N GLY A 56 13.28 -8.26 10.34
CA GLY A 56 13.93 -8.12 9.03
C GLY A 56 13.41 -9.07 7.94
N LYS A 57 12.40 -9.88 8.24
CA LYS A 57 11.72 -10.76 7.30
C LYS A 57 10.28 -10.30 7.07
N ILE A 58 9.71 -10.68 5.94
CA ILE A 58 8.35 -10.29 5.56
C ILE A 58 7.43 -11.50 5.70
N TYR A 59 6.31 -11.30 6.40
CA TYR A 59 5.27 -12.30 6.56
C TYR A 59 4.05 -11.91 5.75
N VAL A 60 3.57 -12.84 4.90
CA VAL A 60 2.33 -12.69 4.13
C VAL A 60 1.32 -13.70 4.67
N VAL A 61 0.18 -13.19 5.14
CA VAL A 61 -0.81 -13.99 5.85
C VAL A 61 -2.17 -14.01 5.17
N GLY A 62 -2.85 -15.15 5.19
CA GLY A 62 -4.23 -15.32 4.78
C GLY A 62 -4.52 -14.94 3.33
N GLY A 63 -5.71 -14.41 3.13
CA GLY A 63 -6.25 -14.03 1.83
C GLY A 63 -7.06 -15.14 1.17
N PHE A 64 -7.40 -14.90 -0.10
CA PHE A 64 -7.89 -15.93 -0.99
C PHE A 64 -6.71 -16.52 -1.77
N GLU A 65 -6.68 -17.83 -1.88
CA GLU A 65 -5.71 -18.56 -2.69
C GLU A 65 -6.35 -18.99 -4.02
N GLN A 66 -5.57 -19.02 -5.11
CA GLN A 66 -6.06 -19.46 -6.40
C GLN A 66 -6.54 -20.92 -6.28
N PRO A 67 -7.81 -21.23 -6.63
CA PRO A 67 -8.32 -22.59 -6.57
C PRO A 67 -7.51 -23.54 -7.47
N GLY A 68 -7.18 -24.74 -6.97
CA GLY A 68 -6.62 -25.81 -7.79
C GLY A 68 -7.66 -26.38 -8.77
N LEU A 69 -7.21 -27.15 -9.76
CA LEU A 69 -8.02 -27.71 -10.87
C LEU A 69 -9.28 -28.50 -10.45
N GLY A 70 -9.43 -28.86 -9.17
CA GLY A 70 -10.59 -29.58 -8.63
C GLY A 70 -11.64 -28.71 -7.92
N ASN A 71 -11.42 -27.41 -7.79
CA ASN A 71 -12.26 -26.53 -6.96
C ASN A 71 -12.79 -25.32 -7.72
N LEU A 72 -13.56 -25.56 -8.78
CA LEU A 72 -14.11 -24.52 -9.65
C LEU A 72 -15.13 -23.56 -9.00
N LEU A 73 -15.57 -23.80 -7.77
CA LEU A 73 -16.65 -23.07 -7.10
C LEU A 73 -16.25 -22.40 -5.77
N ASN A 74 -15.04 -22.56 -5.26
CA ASN A 74 -14.65 -22.00 -3.97
C ASN A 74 -13.49 -21.03 -4.10
N LEU A 75 -13.75 -19.76 -3.76
CA LEU A 75 -12.71 -18.85 -3.31
C LEU A 75 -12.09 -19.52 -2.06
N ALA A 76 -10.92 -20.11 -2.19
CA ALA A 76 -10.29 -20.83 -1.08
C ALA A 76 -9.70 -19.80 -0.10
N ILE A 77 -10.40 -19.57 1.01
CA ILE A 77 -9.84 -18.80 2.12
C ILE A 77 -8.70 -19.62 2.71
N THR A 78 -7.52 -19.03 2.82
CA THR A 78 -6.36 -19.73 3.34
C THR A 78 -5.95 -19.25 4.74
N ALA A 79 -5.47 -20.20 5.56
CA ALA A 79 -4.78 -19.91 6.81
C ALA A 79 -3.25 -19.81 6.64
N SER A 80 -2.77 -19.89 5.41
CA SER A 80 -1.35 -19.96 5.06
C SER A 80 -0.58 -18.72 5.54
N VAL A 81 0.62 -18.97 6.06
CA VAL A 81 1.59 -17.95 6.45
C VAL A 81 2.91 -18.26 5.75
N GLN A 82 3.40 -17.30 4.99
CA GLN A 82 4.63 -17.41 4.24
C GLN A 82 5.60 -16.30 4.64
N GLU A 83 6.80 -16.70 5.03
CA GLU A 83 7.90 -15.83 5.39
C GLU A 83 8.84 -15.67 4.19
N TYR A 84 9.14 -14.44 3.82
CA TYR A 84 10.15 -14.09 2.83
C TYR A 84 11.37 -13.48 3.51
N ASP A 85 12.54 -13.99 3.18
CA ASP A 85 13.82 -13.45 3.61
C ASP A 85 14.47 -12.64 2.48
N PRO A 86 14.48 -11.30 2.56
CA PRO A 86 15.06 -10.46 1.51
C PRO A 86 16.57 -10.62 1.34
N SER A 87 17.28 -11.13 2.36
CA SER A 87 18.73 -11.32 2.31
C SER A 87 19.14 -12.54 1.46
N THR A 88 18.28 -13.54 1.37
CA THR A 88 18.51 -14.78 0.60
C THR A 88 17.60 -14.90 -0.60
N ASP A 89 16.64 -13.98 -0.77
CA ASP A 89 15.58 -14.00 -1.80
C ASP A 89 14.79 -15.32 -1.80
N ARG A 90 14.44 -15.82 -0.58
CA ARG A 90 13.76 -17.12 -0.41
C ARG A 90 12.52 -17.04 0.47
N TRP A 91 11.59 -17.94 0.18
CA TRP A 91 10.36 -18.14 0.93
C TRP A 91 10.41 -19.40 1.81
N THR A 92 9.77 -19.32 2.97
CA THR A 92 9.58 -20.42 3.91
C THR A 92 8.12 -20.43 4.39
N THR A 93 7.49 -21.60 4.42
CA THR A 93 6.16 -21.74 5.02
C THR A 93 6.29 -21.82 6.54
N LYS A 94 5.43 -21.08 7.23
CA LYS A 94 5.37 -21.02 8.70
C LYS A 94 4.08 -21.67 9.21
N ALA A 95 3.97 -21.83 10.53
CA ALA A 95 2.76 -22.34 11.15
C ALA A 95 1.54 -21.55 10.70
N SER A 96 0.53 -22.27 10.17
CA SER A 96 -0.71 -21.65 9.70
C SER A 96 -1.47 -20.98 10.83
N MET A 97 -2.25 -19.94 10.50
CA MET A 97 -3.21 -19.36 11.43
C MET A 97 -4.22 -20.42 11.91
N PRO A 98 -4.83 -20.23 13.10
CA PRO A 98 -5.85 -21.19 13.60
C PRO A 98 -7.07 -21.33 12.69
N VAL A 99 -7.39 -20.28 11.91
CA VAL A 99 -8.50 -20.26 10.94
C VAL A 99 -8.11 -19.49 9.69
N GLY A 100 -8.66 -19.88 8.54
CA GLY A 100 -8.52 -19.12 7.29
C GLY A 100 -9.23 -17.79 7.38
N LEU A 101 -8.52 -16.70 7.05
CA LEU A 101 -9.01 -15.33 7.09
C LEU A 101 -8.56 -14.56 5.85
N HIS A 102 -9.41 -13.64 5.39
CA HIS A 102 -9.08 -12.66 4.34
C HIS A 102 -9.51 -11.25 4.74
N HIS A 103 -8.99 -10.22 4.06
CA HIS A 103 -9.25 -8.81 4.38
C HIS A 103 -8.98 -8.45 5.84
N VAL A 104 -7.92 -9.03 6.40
CA VAL A 104 -7.50 -8.83 7.79
C VAL A 104 -6.66 -7.57 7.93
N GLY A 105 -6.67 -6.98 9.11
CA GLY A 105 -5.65 -6.03 9.53
C GLY A 105 -4.42 -6.74 10.09
N ILE A 106 -3.24 -6.16 9.88
CA ILE A 106 -1.96 -6.70 10.37
C ILE A 106 -1.10 -5.62 10.99
N GLY A 107 -0.36 -5.96 12.03
CA GLY A 107 0.64 -5.09 12.62
C GLY A 107 1.67 -5.86 13.44
N VAL A 108 2.84 -5.26 13.63
CA VAL A 108 3.94 -5.86 14.38
C VAL A 108 4.34 -4.95 15.54
N THR A 109 4.33 -5.50 16.74
CA THR A 109 4.79 -4.81 17.93
C THR A 109 5.26 -5.82 18.99
N GLY A 110 6.18 -5.42 19.88
CA GLY A 110 6.69 -6.28 20.94
C GLY A 110 7.30 -7.60 20.42
N GLY A 111 7.89 -7.61 19.23
CA GLY A 111 8.49 -8.80 18.63
C GLY A 111 7.47 -9.85 18.13
N ARG A 112 6.19 -9.50 18.03
CA ARG A 112 5.10 -10.36 17.56
C ARG A 112 4.33 -9.74 16.41
N LEU A 113 3.78 -10.60 15.57
CA LEU A 113 2.86 -10.21 14.50
C LEU A 113 1.42 -10.46 14.97
N TYR A 114 0.56 -9.48 14.75
CA TYR A 114 -0.86 -9.55 15.12
C TYR A 114 -1.73 -9.50 13.88
N VAL A 115 -2.68 -10.43 13.79
CA VAL A 115 -3.73 -10.50 12.76
C VAL A 115 -5.06 -10.20 13.43
N ILE A 116 -5.81 -9.22 12.89
CA ILE A 116 -6.97 -8.61 13.55
C ILE A 116 -8.15 -8.58 12.60
N GLY A 117 -9.30 -9.11 13.04
CA GLY A 117 -10.55 -9.08 12.30
C GLY A 117 -10.50 -9.82 10.96
N GLY A 118 -11.18 -9.29 9.97
CA GLY A 118 -11.29 -9.90 8.64
C GLY A 118 -12.60 -10.66 8.46
N TYR A 119 -12.62 -11.49 7.42
CA TYR A 119 -13.75 -12.39 7.14
C TYR A 119 -13.26 -13.83 7.09
N THR A 120 -14.18 -14.74 7.44
CA THR A 120 -13.99 -16.20 7.33
C THR A 120 -15.20 -16.84 6.68
N GLN A 121 -15.12 -18.14 6.46
CA GLN A 121 -16.26 -18.94 6.00
C GLN A 121 -17.19 -19.28 7.17
N SER A 122 -18.51 -19.10 6.97
CA SER A 122 -19.54 -19.57 7.86
C SER A 122 -20.72 -20.07 7.02
N GLY A 123 -20.99 -21.37 7.07
CA GLY A 123 -21.94 -22.01 6.16
C GLY A 123 -21.51 -21.82 4.69
N LEU A 124 -22.41 -21.28 3.88
CA LEU A 124 -22.17 -21.03 2.44
C LEU A 124 -21.53 -19.67 2.15
N THR A 125 -21.42 -18.77 3.13
CA THR A 125 -20.78 -17.47 2.92
C THR A 125 -19.31 -17.50 3.31
N VAL A 126 -18.48 -16.87 2.49
CA VAL A 126 -17.06 -16.63 2.78
C VAL A 126 -16.83 -15.24 3.44
N TRP A 127 -17.90 -14.48 3.63
CA TRP A 127 -17.87 -13.08 4.07
C TRP A 127 -18.41 -12.90 5.50
N HIS A 128 -18.19 -13.87 6.38
CA HIS A 128 -18.59 -13.74 7.78
C HIS A 128 -17.57 -12.90 8.54
N PRO A 129 -17.94 -11.68 9.03
CA PRO A 129 -17.00 -10.81 9.73
C PRO A 129 -16.65 -11.39 11.10
N VAL A 130 -15.38 -11.30 11.47
CA VAL A 130 -14.88 -11.78 12.76
C VAL A 130 -14.21 -10.66 13.56
N ALA A 131 -14.17 -10.88 14.88
CA ALA A 131 -13.49 -9.99 15.83
C ALA A 131 -12.20 -10.61 16.39
N THR A 132 -11.75 -11.71 15.80
CA THR A 132 -10.60 -12.48 16.29
C THR A 132 -9.32 -11.69 16.25
N VAL A 133 -8.45 -11.94 17.21
CA VAL A 133 -7.09 -11.41 17.27
C VAL A 133 -6.15 -12.58 17.53
N TYR A 134 -5.24 -12.80 16.61
CA TYR A 134 -4.19 -13.80 16.74
C TYR A 134 -2.81 -13.13 16.81
N ALA A 135 -1.99 -13.58 17.75
CA ALA A 135 -0.59 -13.15 17.87
C ALA A 135 0.33 -14.31 17.50
N TYR A 136 1.22 -14.07 16.55
CA TYR A 136 2.26 -15.01 16.12
C TYR A 136 3.57 -14.71 16.83
N ASP A 137 4.18 -15.75 17.40
CA ASP A 137 5.50 -15.70 17.99
C ASP A 137 6.51 -16.41 17.06
N PRO A 138 7.45 -15.68 16.44
CA PRO A 138 8.40 -16.26 15.50
C PRO A 138 9.42 -17.18 16.17
N ALA A 139 9.65 -17.05 17.48
CA ALA A 139 10.61 -17.87 18.19
C ALA A 139 10.12 -19.31 18.39
N THR A 140 8.80 -19.48 18.54
CA THR A 140 8.15 -20.80 18.74
C THR A 140 7.39 -21.28 17.52
N ASP A 141 7.33 -20.46 16.43
CA ASP A 141 6.51 -20.71 15.24
C ASP A 141 5.07 -21.09 15.60
N SER A 142 4.42 -20.30 16.46
CA SER A 142 3.09 -20.63 16.99
C SER A 142 2.20 -19.40 17.15
N TRP A 143 0.89 -19.66 17.17
CA TRP A 143 -0.17 -18.67 17.32
C TRP A 143 -0.84 -18.75 18.68
N ALA A 144 -1.22 -17.60 19.23
CA ALA A 144 -2.02 -17.48 20.44
C ALA A 144 -3.19 -16.52 20.22
N GLU A 145 -4.36 -16.90 20.70
CA GLU A 145 -5.52 -15.99 20.74
C GLU A 145 -5.30 -14.86 21.75
N ARG A 146 -5.85 -13.70 21.41
CA ARG A 146 -5.84 -12.49 22.24
C ARG A 146 -7.25 -11.98 22.44
N ALA A 147 -7.40 -10.95 23.29
CA ALA A 147 -8.70 -10.31 23.51
C ALA A 147 -9.31 -9.87 22.19
N THR A 148 -10.53 -10.32 21.92
CA THR A 148 -11.26 -10.02 20.68
C THR A 148 -11.54 -8.54 20.53
N MET A 149 -11.50 -8.05 19.29
CA MET A 149 -11.88 -6.70 18.92
C MET A 149 -13.35 -6.45 19.31
N PRO A 150 -13.73 -5.26 19.84
CA PRO A 150 -15.11 -5.01 20.23
C PRO A 150 -16.12 -5.10 19.08
N THR A 151 -15.71 -4.75 17.84
CA THR A 151 -16.60 -4.73 16.68
C THR A 151 -16.08 -5.69 15.59
N ALA A 152 -16.81 -6.77 15.30
CA ALA A 152 -16.47 -7.72 14.23
C ALA A 152 -16.58 -7.05 12.85
N ARG A 153 -15.50 -7.06 12.08
CA ARG A 153 -15.44 -6.44 10.73
C ARG A 153 -14.24 -6.91 9.94
N GLY A 154 -14.38 -6.93 8.61
CA GLY A 154 -13.26 -7.12 7.68
C GLY A 154 -13.03 -5.88 6.84
N ALA A 155 -12.05 -5.93 5.94
CA ALA A 155 -11.62 -4.83 5.08
C ALA A 155 -11.29 -3.53 5.87
N LEU A 156 -10.87 -3.73 7.12
CA LEU A 156 -10.33 -2.69 8.00
C LEU A 156 -8.85 -2.50 7.69
N SER A 157 -8.31 -1.36 8.13
CA SER A 157 -6.87 -1.17 8.14
C SER A 157 -6.31 -1.18 9.57
N VAL A 158 -5.10 -1.70 9.74
CA VAL A 158 -4.39 -1.68 11.02
C VAL A 158 -3.03 -1.04 10.84
N THR A 159 -2.68 -0.12 11.72
CA THR A 159 -1.33 0.45 11.82
C THR A 159 -0.86 0.45 13.28
N VAL A 160 0.44 0.58 13.47
CA VAL A 160 1.05 0.60 14.80
C VAL A 160 1.53 2.00 15.14
N HIS A 161 1.18 2.47 16.33
CA HIS A 161 1.69 3.71 16.89
C HIS A 161 2.01 3.51 18.37
N GLU A 162 3.23 3.85 18.78
CA GLU A 162 3.71 3.72 20.17
C GLU A 162 3.41 2.34 20.80
N GLY A 163 3.70 1.27 20.06
CA GLY A 163 3.53 -0.10 20.51
C GLY A 163 2.08 -0.61 20.55
N LYS A 164 1.09 0.19 20.16
CA LYS A 164 -0.34 -0.16 20.13
C LYS A 164 -0.83 -0.30 18.70
N LEU A 165 -1.82 -1.18 18.48
CA LEU A 165 -2.42 -1.44 17.18
C LEU A 165 -3.75 -0.70 17.04
N TYR A 166 -3.87 0.12 16.03
CA TYR A 166 -5.05 0.92 15.70
C TYR A 166 -5.83 0.24 14.60
N ALA A 167 -7.00 -0.32 14.91
CA ALA A 167 -7.94 -0.93 13.97
C ALA A 167 -8.95 0.13 13.52
N ILE A 168 -8.96 0.46 12.22
CA ILE A 168 -9.64 1.64 11.68
C ILE A 168 -10.59 1.24 10.57
N GLY A 169 -11.85 1.72 10.62
CA GLY A 169 -12.82 1.52 9.57
C GLY A 169 -13.19 0.06 9.35
N GLY A 170 -13.49 -0.30 8.10
CA GLY A 170 -13.88 -1.64 7.69
C GLY A 170 -15.38 -1.77 7.42
N TYR A 171 -15.84 -3.00 7.20
CA TYR A 171 -17.21 -3.31 6.80
C TYR A 171 -17.70 -4.58 7.50
N ASP A 172 -18.90 -4.50 8.12
CA ASP A 172 -19.52 -5.64 8.80
C ASP A 172 -20.52 -6.39 7.91
N ARG A 173 -20.59 -6.05 6.61
CA ARG A 173 -21.53 -6.53 5.58
C ARG A 173 -22.88 -5.86 5.59
N ASN A 174 -23.17 -5.01 6.57
CA ASN A 174 -24.39 -4.20 6.63
C ASN A 174 -24.06 -2.73 6.37
N ALA A 175 -22.99 -2.22 7.01
CA ALA A 175 -22.58 -0.84 6.91
C ALA A 175 -21.06 -0.68 7.03
N ASN A 176 -20.55 0.43 6.51
CA ASN A 176 -19.18 0.86 6.81
C ASN A 176 -19.05 1.24 8.28
N SER A 177 -17.98 0.75 8.89
CA SER A 177 -17.68 1.04 10.30
C SER A 177 -16.94 2.36 10.43
N ALA A 178 -17.37 3.19 11.37
CA ALA A 178 -16.62 4.34 11.85
C ALA A 178 -15.69 3.98 13.02
N ALA A 179 -15.69 2.73 13.48
CA ALA A 179 -14.96 2.32 14.66
C ALA A 179 -13.45 2.54 14.49
N VAL A 180 -12.87 3.14 15.53
CA VAL A 180 -11.42 3.23 15.75
C VAL A 180 -11.16 2.62 17.11
N GLU A 181 -10.54 1.45 17.10
CA GLU A 181 -10.31 0.66 18.30
C GLU A 181 -8.81 0.38 18.42
N VAL A 182 -8.28 0.60 19.61
CA VAL A 182 -6.84 0.50 19.90
C VAL A 182 -6.60 -0.67 20.82
N TYR A 183 -5.81 -1.61 20.34
CA TYR A 183 -5.35 -2.74 21.12
C TYR A 183 -4.02 -2.44 21.80
N ASP A 184 -3.97 -2.69 23.10
CA ASP A 184 -2.77 -2.64 23.92
C ASP A 184 -2.29 -4.08 24.18
N PRO A 185 -1.19 -4.53 23.56
CA PRO A 185 -0.72 -5.90 23.69
C PRO A 185 -0.22 -6.26 25.09
N GLU A 186 0.31 -5.30 25.83
CA GLU A 186 0.82 -5.52 27.20
C GLU A 186 -0.34 -5.80 28.18
N ARG A 187 -1.46 -5.09 27.98
CA ARG A 187 -2.67 -5.24 28.78
C ARG A 187 -3.63 -6.28 28.25
N ASN A 188 -3.43 -6.75 27.02
CA ASN A 188 -4.36 -7.59 26.28
C ASN A 188 -5.78 -7.01 26.28
N ALA A 189 -5.92 -5.73 25.99
CA ALA A 189 -7.17 -4.99 26.13
C ALA A 189 -7.38 -3.97 25.02
N TRP A 190 -8.65 -3.70 24.71
CA TRP A 190 -9.09 -2.73 23.72
C TRP A 190 -9.60 -1.45 24.34
N THR A 191 -9.41 -0.33 23.63
CA THR A 191 -9.96 0.98 23.98
C THR A 191 -10.52 1.65 22.73
N SER A 192 -11.78 2.09 22.76
CA SER A 192 -12.37 2.89 21.69
C SER A 192 -11.79 4.30 21.67
N ARG A 193 -11.66 4.87 20.48
CA ARG A 193 -11.18 6.23 20.21
C ARG A 193 -12.23 7.03 19.43
N ALA A 194 -11.95 8.31 19.19
CA ALA A 194 -12.81 9.14 18.35
C ALA A 194 -13.09 8.45 17.01
N PRO A 195 -14.36 8.33 16.59
CA PRO A 195 -14.72 7.59 15.39
C PRO A 195 -14.15 8.25 14.13
N LEU A 196 -13.88 7.43 13.11
CA LEU A 196 -13.46 7.86 11.79
C LEU A 196 -14.55 8.75 11.17
N PRO A 197 -14.24 10.02 10.79
CA PRO A 197 -15.27 10.95 10.32
C PRO A 197 -15.97 10.51 9.03
N THR A 198 -15.22 9.84 8.14
CA THR A 198 -15.76 9.25 6.92
C THR A 198 -15.70 7.73 7.01
N PRO A 199 -16.77 7.03 7.41
CA PRO A 199 -16.80 5.56 7.52
C PRO A 199 -16.58 4.91 6.15
N ARG A 200 -15.61 3.99 6.06
CA ARG A 200 -15.21 3.34 4.80
C ARG A 200 -14.47 2.04 5.01
N ASP A 201 -14.41 1.25 3.98
CA ASP A 201 -13.72 -0.04 3.91
C ASP A 201 -12.62 -0.05 2.83
N HIS A 202 -11.80 -1.09 2.81
CA HIS A 202 -10.68 -1.29 1.85
C HIS A 202 -9.74 -0.08 1.77
N LEU A 203 -9.61 0.64 2.88
CA LEU A 203 -8.71 1.76 3.07
C LEU A 203 -7.32 1.26 3.46
N ALA A 204 -6.32 2.11 3.29
CA ALA A 204 -5.01 1.91 3.90
C ALA A 204 -4.83 2.80 5.14
N SER A 205 -3.91 2.44 6.01
CA SER A 205 -3.45 3.29 7.11
C SER A 205 -1.95 3.23 7.27
N ALA A 206 -1.38 4.32 7.77
CA ALA A 206 0.04 4.42 8.09
C ALA A 206 0.24 5.37 9.27
N THR A 207 1.39 5.26 9.92
CA THR A 207 1.81 6.18 10.97
C THR A 207 3.01 6.98 10.49
N ALA A 208 2.93 8.30 10.54
CA ALA A 208 4.03 9.20 10.22
C ALA A 208 3.93 10.47 11.07
N ALA A 209 5.05 11.10 11.38
CA ALA A 209 5.12 12.36 12.16
C ALA A 209 4.27 12.34 13.45
N GLY A 210 4.18 11.19 14.15
CA GLY A 210 3.42 11.03 15.39
C GLY A 210 1.89 11.02 15.20
N LYS A 211 1.38 10.87 13.98
CA LYS A 211 -0.05 10.81 13.65
C LYS A 211 -0.39 9.51 12.93
N VAL A 212 -1.66 9.10 13.02
CA VAL A 212 -2.22 7.96 12.30
C VAL A 212 -3.06 8.47 11.13
N TYR A 213 -2.80 7.97 9.93
CA TYR A 213 -3.47 8.37 8.70
C TYR A 213 -4.40 7.27 8.21
N ALA A 214 -5.63 7.63 7.83
CA ALA A 214 -6.61 6.78 7.15
C ALA A 214 -6.78 7.29 5.71
N ILE A 215 -6.50 6.46 4.71
CA ILE A 215 -6.23 6.89 3.34
C ILE A 215 -7.13 6.13 2.36
N GLY A 216 -7.80 6.87 1.45
CA GLY A 216 -8.63 6.27 0.41
C GLY A 216 -9.71 5.34 0.94
N GLY A 217 -9.99 4.27 0.21
CA GLY A 217 -11.03 3.30 0.55
C GLY A 217 -12.30 3.47 -0.28
N ARG A 218 -13.36 2.77 0.09
CA ARG A 218 -14.65 2.76 -0.63
C ARG A 218 -15.85 2.69 0.29
N VAL A 219 -17.04 2.84 -0.29
CA VAL A 219 -18.30 2.82 0.44
C VAL A 219 -19.03 1.51 0.17
N ASN A 220 -19.38 0.77 1.23
CA ASN A 220 -20.21 -0.45 1.22
C ASN A 220 -19.66 -1.56 0.30
N GLY A 221 -18.33 -1.74 0.25
CA GLY A 221 -17.69 -2.79 -0.56
C GLY A 221 -17.75 -2.54 -2.08
N ASP A 222 -18.29 -1.42 -2.55
CA ASP A 222 -18.42 -1.12 -3.99
C ASP A 222 -17.18 -0.36 -4.51
N TYR A 223 -16.31 -1.03 -5.27
CA TYR A 223 -15.11 -0.43 -5.86
C TYR A 223 -15.39 0.63 -6.94
N ARG A 224 -16.66 0.86 -7.31
CA ARG A 224 -17.09 2.01 -8.15
C ARG A 224 -17.31 3.27 -7.32
N ARG A 225 -17.34 3.14 -5.98
CA ARG A 225 -17.52 4.22 -5.02
C ARG A 225 -16.27 4.51 -4.22
N ASN A 226 -15.15 4.61 -4.94
CA ASN A 226 -13.84 4.91 -4.37
C ASN A 226 -13.76 6.34 -3.83
N LEU A 227 -13.00 6.49 -2.76
CA LEU A 227 -12.77 7.76 -2.09
C LEU A 227 -11.30 8.18 -2.23
N SER A 228 -11.07 9.49 -2.35
CA SER A 228 -9.77 10.12 -2.24
C SER A 228 -9.46 10.61 -0.82
N VAL A 229 -10.44 10.53 0.06
CA VAL A 229 -10.40 11.07 1.41
C VAL A 229 -9.17 10.60 2.18
N MET A 230 -8.41 11.54 2.74
CA MET A 230 -7.38 11.28 3.71
C MET A 230 -7.66 12.06 5.00
N GLU A 231 -7.67 11.34 6.10
CA GLU A 231 -7.92 11.87 7.43
C GLU A 231 -6.78 11.47 8.36
N LEU A 232 -6.30 12.41 9.17
CA LEU A 232 -5.28 12.17 10.17
C LEU A 232 -5.88 12.19 11.57
N TYR A 233 -5.49 11.23 12.38
CA TYR A 233 -5.85 11.13 13.78
C TYR A 233 -4.67 11.52 14.67
N ASP A 234 -4.93 12.37 15.63
CA ASP A 234 -4.00 12.75 16.66
C ASP A 234 -4.24 11.91 17.94
N PRO A 235 -3.35 10.97 18.28
CA PRO A 235 -3.50 10.13 19.46
C PRO A 235 -3.45 10.89 20.78
N VAL A 236 -2.77 12.04 20.83
CA VAL A 236 -2.63 12.86 22.02
C VAL A 236 -3.93 13.58 22.35
N THR A 237 -4.56 14.19 21.35
CA THR A 237 -5.79 14.96 21.52
C THR A 237 -7.05 14.14 21.31
N ASN A 238 -6.94 12.90 20.81
CA ASN A 238 -8.05 12.02 20.41
C ASN A 238 -8.98 12.71 19.39
N ARG A 239 -8.43 13.34 18.36
CA ARG A 239 -9.19 14.10 17.35
C ARG A 239 -8.74 13.76 15.95
N TRP A 240 -9.67 13.85 15.01
CA TRP A 240 -9.43 13.75 13.58
C TRP A 240 -9.35 15.13 12.93
N ALA A 241 -8.55 15.23 11.89
CA ALA A 241 -8.48 16.38 10.97
C ALA A 241 -8.38 15.89 9.52
N ARG A 242 -8.68 16.77 8.55
CA ARG A 242 -8.43 16.50 7.13
C ARG A 242 -6.95 16.72 6.83
N ALA A 243 -6.43 15.91 5.91
CA ALA A 243 -5.17 16.13 5.22
C ALA A 243 -5.45 16.27 3.71
N ALA A 244 -4.43 16.59 2.91
CA ALA A 244 -4.57 16.65 1.46
C ALA A 244 -5.04 15.31 0.91
N ASP A 245 -6.11 15.31 0.14
CA ASP A 245 -6.74 14.11 -0.42
C ASP A 245 -5.78 13.35 -1.34
N LEU A 246 -5.88 12.01 -1.34
CA LEU A 246 -5.17 11.14 -2.26
C LEU A 246 -5.47 11.55 -3.71
N PRO A 247 -4.45 11.81 -4.56
CA PRO A 247 -4.70 12.34 -5.91
C PRO A 247 -5.59 11.43 -6.77
N THR A 248 -5.45 10.12 -6.61
CA THR A 248 -6.26 9.13 -7.34
C THR A 248 -7.17 8.38 -6.37
N ALA A 249 -8.49 8.62 -6.45
CA ALA A 249 -9.47 7.92 -5.61
C ALA A 249 -9.45 6.40 -5.88
N ARG A 250 -9.14 5.58 -4.87
CA ARG A 250 -9.01 4.13 -5.01
C ARG A 250 -9.11 3.38 -3.68
N SER A 251 -9.43 2.10 -3.78
CA SER A 251 -9.58 1.17 -2.66
C SER A 251 -8.92 -0.18 -2.94
N GLY A 252 -8.86 -1.06 -1.96
CA GLY A 252 -8.07 -2.30 -2.08
C GLY A 252 -6.58 -2.00 -2.20
N ILE A 253 -6.15 -0.92 -1.56
CA ILE A 253 -4.82 -0.32 -1.57
C ILE A 253 -3.99 -0.78 -0.36
N THR A 254 -2.67 -0.61 -0.46
CA THR A 254 -1.77 -0.74 0.68
C THR A 254 -0.93 0.52 0.85
N ALA A 255 -0.44 0.75 2.08
CA ALA A 255 0.44 1.88 2.37
C ALA A 255 1.63 1.45 3.24
N ALA A 256 2.75 2.15 3.05
CA ALA A 256 3.97 1.96 3.84
C ALA A 256 4.64 3.31 4.12
N GLU A 257 5.21 3.45 5.30
CA GLU A 257 6.01 4.63 5.65
C GLU A 257 7.50 4.32 5.45
N VAL A 258 8.21 5.22 4.77
CA VAL A 258 9.67 5.20 4.62
C VAL A 258 10.20 6.63 4.60
N GLY A 259 11.20 6.90 5.42
CA GLY A 259 11.88 8.20 5.42
C GLY A 259 10.98 9.39 5.76
N GLY A 260 9.96 9.20 6.60
CA GLY A 260 9.00 10.24 6.99
C GLY A 260 7.88 10.46 5.96
N ARG A 261 7.82 9.69 4.87
CA ARG A 261 6.79 9.78 3.83
C ARG A 261 5.92 8.53 3.81
N ILE A 262 4.65 8.71 3.45
CA ILE A 262 3.70 7.61 3.27
C ILE A 262 3.54 7.32 1.77
N TYR A 263 3.84 6.10 1.36
CA TYR A 263 3.69 5.61 -0.01
C TYR A 263 2.42 4.77 -0.11
N VAL A 264 1.58 5.03 -1.11
CA VAL A 264 0.31 4.32 -1.34
C VAL A 264 0.33 3.66 -2.71
N PHE A 265 0.05 2.35 -2.73
CA PHE A 265 0.20 1.50 -3.91
C PHE A 265 -1.10 0.84 -4.34
N GLY A 266 -1.27 0.74 -5.67
CA GLY A 266 -2.26 -0.10 -6.31
C GLY A 266 -3.70 0.27 -5.99
N GLY A 267 -4.55 -0.74 -5.97
CA GLY A 267 -5.99 -0.64 -5.76
C GLY A 267 -6.81 -1.05 -6.98
N GLU A 268 -8.12 -0.95 -6.85
CA GLU A 268 -9.07 -1.26 -7.91
C GLU A 268 -10.15 -0.18 -8.07
N GLY A 269 -10.75 -0.14 -9.26
CA GLY A 269 -11.86 0.74 -9.59
C GLY A 269 -12.70 0.19 -10.75
N GLY A 270 -13.71 0.93 -11.19
CA GLY A 270 -14.59 0.50 -12.28
C GLY A 270 -13.89 0.31 -13.64
N GLY A 271 -12.70 0.87 -13.81
CA GLY A 271 -11.90 0.78 -15.04
C GLY A 271 -10.77 -0.26 -15.00
N GLY A 272 -10.56 -0.94 -13.87
CA GLY A 272 -9.44 -1.87 -13.72
C GLY A 272 -8.71 -1.72 -12.40
N THR A 273 -7.49 -2.27 -12.34
CA THR A 273 -6.57 -2.11 -11.22
C THR A 273 -5.62 -0.94 -11.46
N PHE A 274 -5.22 -0.30 -10.40
CA PHE A 274 -4.34 0.87 -10.42
C PHE A 274 -2.86 0.46 -10.36
N ARG A 275 -2.02 1.18 -11.14
CA ARG A 275 -0.56 1.11 -11.05
C ARG A 275 0.01 2.27 -10.25
N GLU A 276 -0.82 3.14 -9.77
CA GLU A 276 -0.45 4.36 -9.07
C GLU A 276 0.37 4.04 -7.83
N ASN A 277 1.46 4.77 -7.70
CA ASN A 277 2.36 4.87 -6.58
C ASN A 277 2.47 6.35 -6.25
N GLU A 278 1.90 6.76 -5.14
CA GLU A 278 1.82 8.16 -4.72
C GLU A 278 2.39 8.29 -3.31
N ALA A 279 3.28 9.27 -3.13
CA ALA A 279 3.98 9.55 -1.88
C ALA A 279 3.46 10.83 -1.24
N TYR A 280 3.07 10.75 0.01
CA TYR A 280 2.62 11.87 0.83
C TYR A 280 3.74 12.37 1.74
N ASP A 281 3.93 13.68 1.77
CA ASP A 281 4.82 14.38 2.70
C ASP A 281 3.97 15.00 3.84
N PRO A 282 4.01 14.42 5.05
CA PRO A 282 3.19 14.91 6.17
C PRO A 282 3.59 16.30 6.69
N VAL A 283 4.81 16.74 6.41
CA VAL A 283 5.30 18.05 6.85
C VAL A 283 4.77 19.17 5.94
N ARG A 284 4.66 18.86 4.63
CA ARG A 284 4.19 19.81 3.61
C ARG A 284 2.71 19.69 3.29
N ASP A 285 2.05 18.61 3.74
CA ASP A 285 0.69 18.24 3.37
C ASP A 285 0.51 18.19 1.84
N THR A 286 1.43 17.49 1.15
CA THR A 286 1.43 17.40 -0.31
C THR A 286 1.72 15.98 -0.80
N TRP A 287 1.19 15.66 -1.98
CA TRP A 287 1.43 14.42 -2.69
C TRP A 287 2.40 14.58 -3.85
N GLN A 288 3.15 13.53 -4.14
CA GLN A 288 4.04 13.41 -5.29
C GLN A 288 3.81 12.06 -5.98
N THR A 289 3.69 12.08 -7.32
CA THR A 289 3.62 10.85 -8.12
C THR A 289 5.00 10.23 -8.25
N MET A 290 5.10 8.95 -7.89
CA MET A 290 6.31 8.14 -7.99
C MET A 290 6.32 7.27 -9.27
N ALA A 291 7.40 6.50 -9.49
CA ALA A 291 7.42 5.50 -10.55
C ALA A 291 6.25 4.51 -10.37
N PRO A 292 5.39 4.33 -11.39
CA PRO A 292 4.22 3.47 -11.27
C PRO A 292 4.63 2.01 -11.06
N MET A 293 3.78 1.23 -10.38
CA MET A 293 3.97 -0.20 -10.23
C MET A 293 4.12 -0.89 -11.59
N PRO A 294 5.01 -1.88 -11.72
CA PRO A 294 5.10 -2.68 -12.96
C PRO A 294 3.77 -3.37 -13.29
N THR A 295 3.06 -3.86 -12.24
CA THR A 295 1.76 -4.53 -12.39
C THR A 295 0.72 -3.91 -11.46
N GLY A 296 -0.36 -3.34 -12.03
CA GLY A 296 -1.51 -2.86 -11.24
C GLY A 296 -2.20 -4.02 -10.53
N ARG A 297 -2.49 -3.85 -9.22
CA ARG A 297 -3.09 -4.91 -8.39
C ARG A 297 -3.92 -4.32 -7.25
N HIS A 298 -4.91 -5.09 -6.78
CA HIS A 298 -5.70 -4.79 -5.58
C HIS A 298 -5.57 -5.93 -4.57
N GLY A 299 -6.00 -5.71 -3.34
CA GLY A 299 -5.94 -6.73 -2.28
C GLY A 299 -4.51 -7.24 -2.02
N LEU A 300 -3.56 -6.35 -2.14
CA LEU A 300 -2.12 -6.56 -2.03
C LEU A 300 -1.64 -6.19 -0.62
N GLY A 301 -0.54 -6.79 -0.18
CA GLY A 301 0.16 -6.40 1.04
C GLY A 301 1.41 -5.58 0.76
N SER A 302 1.85 -4.76 1.72
CA SER A 302 3.17 -4.11 1.66
C SER A 302 3.94 -4.28 2.97
N ALA A 303 5.27 -4.32 2.85
CA ALA A 303 6.16 -4.43 3.99
C ALA A 303 7.49 -3.73 3.69
N VAL A 304 8.10 -3.12 4.70
CA VAL A 304 9.34 -2.34 4.55
C VAL A 304 10.50 -3.11 5.16
N VAL A 305 11.56 -3.31 4.38
CA VAL A 305 12.84 -3.84 4.87
C VAL A 305 13.98 -3.00 4.31
N GLN A 306 14.84 -2.50 5.19
CA GLN A 306 16.02 -1.69 4.82
C GLN A 306 15.69 -0.52 3.87
N GLY A 307 14.63 0.24 4.17
CA GLY A 307 14.19 1.39 3.38
C GLY A 307 13.54 1.05 2.03
N ARG A 308 13.39 -0.24 1.69
CA ARG A 308 12.72 -0.71 0.49
C ARG A 308 11.33 -1.22 0.80
N ILE A 309 10.38 -0.96 -0.09
CA ILE A 309 8.98 -1.37 0.07
C ILE A 309 8.71 -2.56 -0.85
N HIS A 310 8.42 -3.70 -0.26
CA HIS A 310 7.94 -4.88 -0.96
C HIS A 310 6.43 -4.78 -1.11
N VAL A 311 5.92 -4.95 -2.32
CA VAL A 311 4.50 -4.99 -2.66
C VAL A 311 4.19 -6.39 -3.16
N LEU A 312 3.33 -7.11 -2.42
CA LEU A 312 3.24 -8.56 -2.45
C LEU A 312 1.85 -9.04 -2.82
N SER A 313 1.77 -10.09 -3.66
CA SER A 313 0.51 -10.75 -4.03
C SER A 313 -0.52 -9.78 -4.62
N GLY A 314 -1.81 -10.05 -4.46
CA GLY A 314 -2.92 -9.22 -4.96
C GLY A 314 -3.40 -9.64 -6.35
N GLY A 315 -4.58 -9.15 -6.71
CA GLY A 315 -5.25 -9.45 -7.98
C GLY A 315 -4.91 -8.44 -9.09
N PRO A 316 -4.46 -8.88 -10.27
CA PRO A 316 -4.16 -7.99 -11.39
C PRO A 316 -5.40 -7.47 -12.12
N THR A 317 -6.58 -8.00 -11.83
CA THR A 317 -7.87 -7.51 -12.34
C THR A 317 -8.85 -7.39 -11.18
N PRO A 318 -9.83 -6.46 -11.21
CA PRO A 318 -10.80 -6.29 -10.14
C PRO A 318 -11.54 -7.59 -9.79
N GLY A 319 -11.82 -7.81 -8.51
CA GLY A 319 -12.54 -8.99 -8.01
C GLY A 319 -11.65 -10.23 -7.83
N GLY A 320 -12.09 -11.39 -8.30
CA GLY A 320 -11.46 -12.69 -8.01
C GLY A 320 -10.25 -13.02 -8.88
N SER A 321 -9.17 -12.27 -8.80
CA SER A 321 -7.89 -12.56 -9.48
C SER A 321 -6.75 -12.68 -8.46
N PHE A 322 -5.66 -13.34 -8.85
CA PHE A 322 -4.60 -13.74 -7.92
C PHE A 322 -3.21 -13.57 -8.54
N SER A 323 -2.22 -13.20 -7.73
CA SER A 323 -0.82 -13.24 -8.14
C SER A 323 0.11 -13.70 -7.01
N ASP A 324 1.31 -14.08 -7.40
CA ASP A 324 2.44 -14.43 -6.55
C ASP A 324 3.54 -13.36 -6.59
N LEU A 325 3.25 -12.22 -7.16
CA LEU A 325 4.22 -11.16 -7.40
C LEU A 325 4.82 -10.60 -6.10
N ASN A 326 6.14 -10.37 -6.15
CA ASN A 326 6.90 -9.64 -5.15
C ASN A 326 7.69 -8.55 -5.90
N GLU A 327 7.11 -7.36 -5.96
CA GLU A 327 7.71 -6.19 -6.60
C GLU A 327 8.24 -5.24 -5.52
N VAL A 328 9.47 -4.79 -5.69
CA VAL A 328 10.20 -4.03 -4.67
C VAL A 328 10.45 -2.63 -5.16
N PHE A 329 9.90 -1.65 -4.47
CA PHE A 329 10.11 -0.23 -4.71
C PHE A 329 11.23 0.30 -3.83
N THR A 330 12.20 0.97 -4.46
CA THR A 330 13.23 1.76 -3.76
C THR A 330 12.88 3.23 -3.92
N PRO A 331 12.50 3.93 -2.83
CA PRO A 331 12.18 5.35 -2.86
C PRO A 331 13.36 6.22 -3.32
N PRO A 332 13.09 7.45 -3.84
CA PRO A 332 14.12 8.43 -4.15
C PRO A 332 15.00 8.75 -2.94
N GLY A 333 16.31 8.89 -3.17
CA GLY A 333 17.28 9.21 -2.11
C GLY A 333 17.78 8.03 -1.28
N GLU A 334 17.10 6.89 -1.30
CA GLU A 334 17.57 5.63 -0.76
C GLU A 334 18.59 5.03 -1.75
N ARG A 335 19.89 5.20 -1.46
CA ARG A 335 20.95 4.62 -2.32
C ARG A 335 20.92 3.10 -2.22
N MET A 336 20.92 2.44 -3.35
CA MET A 336 21.31 1.04 -3.43
C MET A 336 22.71 0.92 -2.85
N THR A 337 22.85 0.49 -1.60
CA THR A 337 24.14 -0.02 -1.13
C THR A 337 24.48 -1.18 -2.05
N LYS A 338 25.58 -1.03 -2.81
CA LYS A 338 26.11 -2.13 -3.63
C LYS A 338 26.27 -3.31 -2.71
N GLU A 339 25.51 -4.37 -2.95
CA GLU A 339 25.77 -5.67 -2.41
C GLU A 339 27.16 -6.08 -2.93
N GLY A 340 28.14 -6.12 -2.00
CA GLY A 340 29.49 -6.61 -2.27
C GLY A 340 29.52 -8.12 -2.33
#